data_3eb8d039aad60a8982ffdb3c644ee08c
#
_entry.id   3eb8d039aad60a8982ffdb3c644ee08c
#
_cell.length_a   1.000
_cell.length_b   1.000
_cell.length_c   1.000
_cell.angle_alpha   90.00
_cell.angle_beta   90.00
_cell.angle_gamma   90.00
#
_symmetry.space_group_name_H-M   'P 1'
#
loop_
_entity.id
_entity.type
_entity.pdbx_description
1 polymer ?
#
loop_
_entity_poly.entity_id
_entity_poly.type
_entity_poly.pdbx_seq_one_letter_code
_entity_poly.pdbx_strand_id
1 'polypeptide(L)'
;MGMIQYLQVDQYGAFISKHSERLIVVKGKEKLIQAPLIHLESVLISNHGVSISSDAIQECTERGIPIYFISHNGAPYASLYSAGLTGTVITRRAQYEALQTIQGLRLVLSIGIGKMQNQSTLLKYMSKYRKGTDPTLFQELRLLSTEILDHVIEMEKITQRPEYQSGSLRIADVREEILGIEGRAAQKYWRGVKQILPERYGFPGRVRKGAKDPINSALNYGYGILYGQIERSLVLAGLDPFAGFLHVDRPGKPSLTLDFIEEFRPVAVDRVIFGMANKNMPFELDGEGLLTRETRLIIAEKITERLESTVPFEGKQYPLRNIMQMQARHVATFLRGEKETYTPLQIRW
;
A
#
# COMPACT_ATOMS: atom_id res chain seq x y z
N MET A 1 16.39 -25.21 -2.60
CA MET A 1 16.52 -23.77 -2.91
C MET A 1 15.12 -23.21 -2.99
N GLY A 2 14.75 -22.31 -2.08
CA GLY A 2 13.42 -21.72 -2.08
C GLY A 2 13.17 -20.93 -3.36
N MET A 3 11.90 -20.84 -3.77
CA MET A 3 11.45 -20.10 -4.95
C MET A 3 11.61 -18.59 -4.66
N ILE A 4 12.50 -17.89 -5.38
CA ILE A 4 12.72 -16.45 -5.20
C ILE A 4 11.70 -15.73 -6.09
N GLN A 5 10.67 -15.13 -5.47
CA GLN A 5 9.67 -14.30 -6.14
C GLN A 5 10.05 -12.81 -6.11
N TYR A 6 10.74 -12.37 -5.07
CA TYR A 6 11.18 -10.99 -4.88
C TYR A 6 12.70 -10.98 -4.70
N LEU A 7 13.39 -10.38 -5.67
CA LEU A 7 14.83 -10.24 -5.60
C LEU A 7 15.17 -8.90 -4.93
N GLN A 8 15.54 -8.96 -3.66
CA GLN A 8 16.02 -7.78 -2.95
C GLN A 8 17.55 -7.73 -2.97
N VAL A 9 18.10 -6.59 -3.42
CA VAL A 9 19.54 -6.33 -3.49
C VAL A 9 19.86 -5.09 -2.67
N ASP A 10 20.53 -5.30 -1.55
CA ASP A 10 20.85 -4.26 -0.55
C ASP A 10 22.35 -4.09 -0.28
N GLN A 11 23.21 -4.81 -1.01
CA GLN A 11 24.64 -4.76 -0.78
C GLN A 11 25.34 -3.72 -1.67
N TYR A 12 26.06 -2.80 -1.05
CA TYR A 12 26.89 -1.82 -1.77
C TYR A 12 27.91 -2.53 -2.66
N GLY A 13 28.02 -2.07 -3.91
CA GLY A 13 28.94 -2.65 -4.91
C GLY A 13 28.44 -3.95 -5.56
N ALA A 14 27.18 -4.35 -5.30
CA ALA A 14 26.58 -5.47 -6.00
C ALA A 14 26.26 -5.12 -7.47
N PHE A 15 26.37 -6.12 -8.35
CA PHE A 15 26.02 -6.02 -9.76
C PHE A 15 24.99 -7.09 -10.12
N ILE A 16 23.90 -6.66 -10.75
CA ILE A 16 22.81 -7.51 -11.23
C ILE A 16 22.99 -7.73 -12.72
N SER A 17 23.07 -8.97 -13.16
CA SER A 17 23.19 -9.35 -14.56
C SER A 17 22.24 -10.47 -14.93
N LYS A 18 21.94 -10.61 -16.24
CA LYS A 18 21.23 -11.76 -16.80
C LYS A 18 22.21 -12.86 -17.14
N HIS A 19 21.86 -14.10 -16.82
CA HIS A 19 22.55 -15.29 -17.32
C HIS A 19 21.51 -16.38 -17.61
N SER A 20 21.31 -16.68 -18.89
CA SER A 20 20.20 -17.54 -19.34
C SER A 20 18.86 -17.07 -18.79
N GLU A 21 18.05 -17.95 -18.23
CA GLU A 21 16.72 -17.67 -17.64
C GLU A 21 16.79 -17.22 -16.16
N ARG A 22 17.86 -16.52 -15.76
CA ARG A 22 18.07 -16.12 -14.36
C ARG A 22 18.72 -14.75 -14.24
N LEU A 23 18.39 -14.05 -13.17
CA LEU A 23 19.20 -12.94 -12.68
C LEU A 23 20.26 -13.45 -11.71
N ILE A 24 21.48 -12.96 -11.87
CA ILE A 24 22.61 -13.25 -11.00
C ILE A 24 23.03 -11.94 -10.34
N VAL A 25 23.18 -11.97 -9.03
CA VAL A 25 23.73 -10.88 -8.24
C VAL A 25 25.13 -11.27 -7.79
N VAL A 26 26.13 -10.46 -8.16
CA VAL A 26 27.54 -10.68 -7.78
C VAL A 26 28.09 -9.48 -7.06
N LYS A 27 29.11 -9.70 -6.22
CA LYS A 27 29.94 -8.65 -5.63
C LYS A 27 31.41 -9.03 -5.81
N GLY A 28 32.10 -8.31 -6.67
CA GLY A 28 33.43 -8.71 -7.10
C GLY A 28 33.38 -10.08 -7.79
N LYS A 29 34.06 -11.09 -7.21
CA LYS A 29 34.06 -12.48 -7.73
C LYS A 29 33.03 -13.37 -7.03
N GLU A 30 32.39 -12.91 -6.00
CA GLU A 30 31.44 -13.68 -5.20
C GLU A 30 30.03 -13.61 -5.80
N LYS A 31 29.41 -14.78 -5.96
CA LYS A 31 28.01 -14.90 -6.37
C LYS A 31 27.11 -14.92 -5.15
N LEU A 32 26.32 -13.86 -4.97
CA LEU A 32 25.47 -13.67 -3.80
C LEU A 32 24.11 -14.35 -3.95
N ILE A 33 23.42 -14.10 -5.07
CA ILE A 33 22.04 -14.56 -5.30
C ILE A 33 21.90 -15.01 -6.75
N GLN A 34 21.04 -16.01 -6.96
CA GLN A 34 20.62 -16.46 -8.28
C GLN A 34 19.10 -16.65 -8.26
N ALA A 35 18.35 -15.83 -9.03
CA ALA A 35 16.91 -15.82 -9.09
C ALA A 35 16.41 -16.25 -10.48
N PRO A 36 15.64 -17.36 -10.61
CA PRO A 36 15.00 -17.73 -11.87
C PRO A 36 13.96 -16.69 -12.28
N LEU A 37 14.02 -16.22 -13.53
CA LEU A 37 13.10 -15.19 -14.05
C LEU A 37 11.64 -15.65 -14.11
N ILE A 38 11.41 -16.94 -14.33
CA ILE A 38 10.07 -17.52 -14.44
C ILE A 38 9.22 -17.36 -13.16
N HIS A 39 9.88 -17.23 -12.01
CA HIS A 39 9.23 -17.06 -10.72
C HIS A 39 9.34 -15.65 -10.18
N LEU A 40 10.14 -14.80 -10.86
CA LEU A 40 10.46 -13.47 -10.34
C LEU A 40 9.34 -12.49 -10.64
N GLU A 41 8.86 -11.80 -9.61
CA GLU A 41 7.78 -10.84 -9.71
C GLU A 41 8.23 -9.39 -9.62
N SER A 42 9.33 -9.14 -8.91
CA SER A 42 9.96 -7.82 -8.87
C SER A 42 11.42 -7.90 -8.44
N VAL A 43 12.17 -6.87 -8.82
CA VAL A 43 13.52 -6.60 -8.33
C VAL A 43 13.48 -5.34 -7.49
N LEU A 44 14.00 -5.40 -6.26
CA LEU A 44 14.07 -4.30 -5.33
C LEU A 44 15.53 -3.94 -5.05
N ILE A 45 15.95 -2.77 -5.48
CA ILE A 45 17.29 -2.24 -5.23
C ILE A 45 17.18 -1.22 -4.09
N SER A 46 17.74 -1.56 -2.91
CA SER A 46 17.57 -0.80 -1.68
C SER A 46 18.87 -0.19 -1.13
N ASN A 47 19.91 -0.11 -1.95
CA ASN A 47 21.17 0.52 -1.57
C ASN A 47 21.77 1.31 -2.73
N HIS A 48 22.56 2.33 -2.39
CA HIS A 48 23.40 3.04 -3.34
C HIS A 48 24.54 2.15 -3.84
N GLY A 49 25.07 2.44 -5.03
CA GLY A 49 26.18 1.70 -5.61
C GLY A 49 25.85 0.30 -6.09
N VAL A 50 24.59 -0.09 -6.15
CA VAL A 50 24.15 -1.28 -6.87
C VAL A 50 24.05 -0.94 -8.36
N SER A 51 24.63 -1.77 -9.21
CA SER A 51 24.56 -1.63 -10.67
C SER A 51 23.73 -2.76 -11.29
N ILE A 52 23.10 -2.49 -12.42
CA ILE A 52 22.31 -3.47 -13.18
C ILE A 52 22.64 -3.38 -14.66
N SER A 53 22.79 -4.52 -15.34
CA SER A 53 23.05 -4.55 -16.77
C SER A 53 21.81 -4.23 -17.59
N SER A 54 22.01 -3.67 -18.80
CA SER A 54 20.92 -3.40 -19.75
C SER A 54 20.16 -4.66 -20.14
N ASP A 55 20.85 -5.80 -20.29
CA ASP A 55 20.21 -7.08 -20.61
C ASP A 55 19.30 -7.58 -19.48
N ALA A 56 19.68 -7.36 -18.23
CA ALA A 56 18.83 -7.67 -17.08
C ALA A 56 17.61 -6.74 -17.03
N ILE A 57 17.77 -5.45 -17.36
CA ILE A 57 16.67 -4.51 -17.45
C ILE A 57 15.72 -4.91 -18.57
N GLN A 58 16.24 -5.19 -19.78
CA GLN A 58 15.42 -5.58 -20.93
C GLN A 58 14.59 -6.82 -20.60
N GLU A 59 15.22 -7.87 -20.15
CA GLU A 59 14.54 -9.13 -19.82
C GLU A 59 13.47 -8.98 -18.74
N CYS A 60 13.75 -8.21 -17.66
CA CYS A 60 12.78 -7.94 -16.64
C CYS A 60 11.58 -7.19 -17.22
N THR A 61 11.81 -6.11 -17.98
CA THR A 61 10.74 -5.28 -18.52
C THR A 61 9.89 -6.02 -19.56
N GLU A 62 10.49 -6.83 -20.43
CA GLU A 62 9.78 -7.68 -21.41
C GLU A 62 8.87 -8.70 -20.74
N ARG A 63 9.27 -9.24 -19.59
CA ARG A 63 8.46 -10.17 -18.78
C ARG A 63 7.48 -9.48 -17.83
N GLY A 64 7.42 -8.15 -17.83
CA GLY A 64 6.57 -7.39 -16.91
C GLY A 64 7.05 -7.47 -15.46
N ILE A 65 8.34 -7.74 -15.21
CA ILE A 65 8.98 -7.75 -13.90
C ILE A 65 9.51 -6.33 -13.63
N PRO A 66 8.87 -5.54 -12.74
CA PRO A 66 9.34 -4.20 -12.45
C PRO A 66 10.63 -4.21 -11.62
N ILE A 67 11.44 -3.15 -11.81
CA ILE A 67 12.63 -2.91 -11.03
C ILE A 67 12.41 -1.63 -10.24
N TYR A 68 12.42 -1.72 -8.90
CA TYR A 68 12.24 -0.59 -8.00
C TYR A 68 13.55 -0.19 -7.36
N PHE A 69 13.78 1.11 -7.27
CA PHE A 69 14.87 1.70 -6.53
C PHE A 69 14.29 2.41 -5.30
N ILE A 70 14.68 1.96 -4.12
CA ILE A 70 14.22 2.54 -2.86
C ILE A 70 15.41 3.06 -2.05
N SER A 71 15.19 4.12 -1.33
CA SER A 71 16.16 4.67 -0.39
C SER A 71 16.22 3.84 0.90
N HIS A 72 17.21 4.08 1.73
CA HIS A 72 17.41 3.38 3.01
C HIS A 72 16.23 3.52 3.99
N ASN A 73 15.41 4.58 3.84
CA ASN A 73 14.20 4.79 4.62
C ASN A 73 12.94 4.17 3.99
N GLY A 74 13.09 3.35 2.94
CA GLY A 74 12.00 2.67 2.25
C GLY A 74 11.26 3.52 1.23
N ALA A 75 11.63 4.79 1.01
CA ALA A 75 10.99 5.64 0.02
C ALA A 75 11.45 5.28 -1.41
N PRO A 76 10.54 4.96 -2.34
CA PRO A 76 10.91 4.74 -3.73
C PRO A 76 11.33 6.05 -4.38
N TYR A 77 12.39 6.02 -5.20
CA TYR A 77 12.87 7.18 -5.94
C TYR A 77 12.96 6.94 -7.46
N ALA A 78 12.92 5.69 -7.92
CA ALA A 78 12.87 5.36 -9.34
C ALA A 78 12.22 3.98 -9.55
N SER A 79 11.63 3.79 -10.74
CA SER A 79 11.05 2.51 -11.17
C SER A 79 11.28 2.32 -12.67
N LEU A 80 11.57 1.08 -13.09
CA LEU A 80 11.66 0.70 -14.51
C LEU A 80 10.54 -0.29 -14.84
N TYR A 81 9.80 0.02 -15.91
CA TYR A 81 8.71 -0.78 -16.45
C TYR A 81 8.89 -0.97 -17.95
N SER A 82 8.14 -1.91 -18.54
CA SER A 82 8.10 -2.08 -19.98
C SER A 82 7.64 -0.80 -20.69
N ALA A 83 8.39 -0.38 -21.71
CA ALA A 83 8.00 0.72 -22.58
C ALA A 83 6.80 0.37 -23.48
N GLY A 84 6.52 -0.94 -23.66
CA GLY A 84 5.47 -1.47 -24.54
C GLY A 84 4.15 -1.79 -23.84
N LEU A 85 3.82 -1.15 -22.68
CA LEU A 85 2.51 -1.32 -22.03
C LEU A 85 1.40 -0.85 -22.99
N THR A 86 0.68 -1.82 -23.57
CA THR A 86 -0.41 -1.58 -24.51
C THR A 86 -1.75 -1.38 -23.80
N GLY A 87 -2.71 -0.69 -24.46
CA GLY A 87 -4.06 -0.47 -23.93
C GLY A 87 -4.19 0.71 -22.95
N THR A 88 -3.15 1.50 -22.75
CA THR A 88 -3.09 2.52 -21.70
C THR A 88 -3.70 3.86 -22.11
N VAL A 89 -3.72 4.21 -23.42
CA VAL A 89 -4.10 5.57 -23.87
C VAL A 89 -5.55 5.90 -23.52
N ILE A 90 -6.50 5.00 -23.80
CA ILE A 90 -7.93 5.23 -23.50
C ILE A 90 -8.13 5.31 -21.98
N THR A 91 -7.47 4.43 -21.21
CA THR A 91 -7.55 4.42 -19.75
C THR A 91 -7.02 5.74 -19.16
N ARG A 92 -5.86 6.23 -19.63
CA ARG A 92 -5.27 7.48 -19.13
C ARG A 92 -6.09 8.70 -19.53
N ARG A 93 -6.65 8.75 -20.75
CA ARG A 93 -7.57 9.82 -21.13
C ARG A 93 -8.78 9.85 -20.20
N ALA A 94 -9.43 8.70 -20.00
CA ALA A 94 -10.54 8.59 -19.07
C ALA A 94 -10.16 8.98 -17.62
N GLN A 95 -8.96 8.63 -17.18
CA GLN A 95 -8.44 9.03 -15.87
C GLN A 95 -8.30 10.54 -15.75
N TYR A 96 -7.70 11.22 -16.74
CA TYR A 96 -7.53 12.68 -16.72
C TYR A 96 -8.87 13.41 -16.81
N GLU A 97 -9.80 12.93 -17.63
CA GLU A 97 -11.16 13.46 -17.73
C GLU A 97 -11.94 13.29 -16.42
N ALA A 98 -11.79 12.17 -15.73
CA ALA A 98 -12.49 11.87 -14.48
C ALA A 98 -12.17 12.87 -13.37
N LEU A 99 -11.00 13.51 -13.37
CA LEU A 99 -10.64 14.55 -12.39
C LEU A 99 -11.63 15.73 -12.43
N GLN A 100 -12.17 16.04 -13.61
CA GLN A 100 -13.09 17.14 -13.87
C GLN A 100 -14.56 16.70 -13.87
N THR A 101 -14.86 15.47 -13.47
CA THR A 101 -16.22 14.92 -13.51
C THR A 101 -16.61 14.31 -12.15
N ILE A 102 -17.90 14.00 -12.03
CA ILE A 102 -18.44 13.28 -10.85
C ILE A 102 -17.78 11.91 -10.66
N GLN A 103 -17.22 11.32 -11.74
CA GLN A 103 -16.63 9.99 -11.69
C GLN A 103 -15.38 9.95 -10.81
N GLY A 104 -14.52 10.95 -10.89
CA GLY A 104 -13.39 11.08 -9.97
C GLY A 104 -13.82 11.23 -8.52
N LEU A 105 -14.88 12.02 -8.26
CA LEU A 105 -15.43 12.15 -6.91
C LEU A 105 -16.00 10.82 -6.38
N ARG A 106 -16.72 10.06 -7.21
CA ARG A 106 -17.22 8.71 -6.85
C ARG A 106 -16.08 7.77 -6.47
N LEU A 107 -14.97 7.79 -7.21
CA LEU A 107 -13.80 6.98 -6.89
C LEU A 107 -13.18 7.37 -5.54
N VAL A 108 -12.99 8.66 -5.29
CA VAL A 108 -12.44 9.19 -4.03
C VAL A 108 -13.28 8.78 -2.84
N LEU A 109 -14.60 8.98 -2.92
CA LEU A 109 -15.52 8.60 -1.85
C LEU A 109 -15.46 7.09 -1.58
N SER A 110 -15.46 6.26 -2.63
CA SER A 110 -15.38 4.81 -2.47
C SER A 110 -14.08 4.37 -1.79
N ILE A 111 -12.93 4.91 -2.19
CA ILE A 111 -11.63 4.58 -1.56
C ILE A 111 -11.62 5.03 -0.09
N GLY A 112 -12.08 6.25 0.22
CA GLY A 112 -12.15 6.76 1.59
C GLY A 112 -13.06 5.93 2.49
N ILE A 113 -14.22 5.52 1.98
CA ILE A 113 -15.15 4.62 2.67
C ILE A 113 -14.48 3.26 2.93
N GLY A 114 -13.85 2.65 1.91
CA GLY A 114 -13.15 1.38 2.04
C GLY A 114 -12.04 1.42 3.09
N LYS A 115 -11.23 2.49 3.10
CA LYS A 115 -10.22 2.75 4.12
C LYS A 115 -10.82 2.72 5.53
N MET A 116 -11.86 3.52 5.79
CA MET A 116 -12.48 3.64 7.10
C MET A 116 -13.13 2.33 7.55
N GLN A 117 -13.78 1.60 6.64
CA GLN A 117 -14.36 0.29 6.92
C GLN A 117 -13.29 -0.74 7.28
N ASN A 118 -12.16 -0.75 6.59
CA ASN A 118 -11.03 -1.65 6.89
C ASN A 118 -10.36 -1.28 8.23
N GLN A 119 -10.23 0.01 8.56
CA GLN A 119 -9.75 0.48 9.86
C GLN A 119 -10.68 0.03 11.00
N SER A 120 -11.99 0.25 10.87
CA SER A 120 -12.99 -0.23 11.82
C SER A 120 -12.90 -1.74 12.02
N THR A 121 -12.83 -2.50 10.91
CA THR A 121 -12.75 -3.96 10.94
C THR A 121 -11.46 -4.44 11.61
N LEU A 122 -10.33 -3.77 11.39
CA LEU A 122 -9.07 -4.13 12.06
C LEU A 122 -9.15 -3.90 13.56
N LEU A 123 -9.70 -2.78 14.04
CA LEU A 123 -9.90 -2.56 15.47
C LEU A 123 -10.84 -3.61 16.08
N LYS A 124 -11.94 -3.96 15.40
CA LYS A 124 -12.84 -5.05 15.82
C LYS A 124 -12.11 -6.39 15.92
N TYR A 125 -11.27 -6.70 14.96
CA TYR A 125 -10.48 -7.93 14.97
C TYR A 125 -9.51 -7.96 16.15
N MET A 126 -8.74 -6.89 16.35
CA MET A 126 -7.77 -6.80 17.43
C MET A 126 -8.42 -6.81 18.82
N SER A 127 -9.64 -6.25 18.96
CA SER A 127 -10.39 -6.24 20.22
C SER A 127 -10.80 -7.66 20.67
N LYS A 128 -11.01 -8.61 19.75
CA LYS A 128 -11.45 -9.99 20.09
C LYS A 128 -10.57 -10.64 21.16
N TYR A 129 -9.26 -10.41 21.09
CA TYR A 129 -8.28 -10.96 22.04
C TYR A 129 -8.35 -10.32 23.43
N ARG A 130 -9.06 -9.20 23.60
CA ARG A 130 -9.22 -8.47 24.86
C ARG A 130 -10.51 -8.83 25.59
N LYS A 131 -11.46 -9.50 24.94
CA LYS A 131 -12.79 -9.79 25.50
C LYS A 131 -12.75 -10.49 26.86
N GLY A 132 -11.82 -11.41 27.07
CA GLY A 132 -11.67 -12.16 28.33
C GLY A 132 -10.60 -11.60 29.27
N THR A 133 -9.61 -10.86 28.74
CA THR A 133 -8.46 -10.38 29.54
C THR A 133 -8.60 -8.92 29.98
N ASP A 134 -9.31 -8.10 29.21
CA ASP A 134 -9.56 -6.68 29.49
C ASP A 134 -10.89 -6.25 28.87
N PRO A 135 -12.02 -6.52 29.54
CA PRO A 135 -13.35 -6.19 29.04
C PRO A 135 -13.56 -4.68 28.80
N THR A 136 -12.91 -3.82 29.58
CA THR A 136 -13.01 -2.36 29.44
C THR A 136 -12.38 -1.90 28.13
N LEU A 137 -11.14 -2.33 27.87
CA LEU A 137 -10.45 -2.05 26.61
C LEU A 137 -11.22 -2.66 25.41
N PHE A 138 -11.77 -3.87 25.58
CA PHE A 138 -12.61 -4.47 24.54
C PHE A 138 -13.77 -3.56 24.15
N GLN A 139 -14.52 -3.04 25.13
CA GLN A 139 -15.66 -2.16 24.89
C GLN A 139 -15.22 -0.83 24.25
N GLU A 140 -14.13 -0.23 24.73
CA GLU A 140 -13.61 1.01 24.18
C GLU A 140 -13.20 0.88 22.71
N LEU A 141 -12.49 -0.21 22.37
CA LEU A 141 -12.09 -0.50 20.99
C LEU A 141 -13.32 -0.74 20.08
N ARG A 142 -14.37 -1.38 20.61
CA ARG A 142 -15.61 -1.58 19.89
C ARG A 142 -16.34 -0.25 19.64
N LEU A 143 -16.35 0.64 20.62
CA LEU A 143 -16.91 1.98 20.49
C LEU A 143 -16.15 2.78 19.42
N LEU A 144 -14.81 2.88 19.53
CA LEU A 144 -13.99 3.58 18.56
C LEU A 144 -14.19 3.04 17.13
N SER A 145 -14.32 1.72 17.00
CA SER A 145 -14.59 1.08 15.71
C SER A 145 -15.96 1.48 15.14
N THR A 146 -16.98 1.71 15.98
CA THR A 146 -18.31 2.22 15.57
C THR A 146 -18.23 3.68 15.21
N GLU A 147 -17.57 4.51 16.03
CA GLU A 147 -17.34 5.94 15.74
C GLU A 147 -16.63 6.19 14.41
N ILE A 148 -15.74 5.26 13.96
CA ILE A 148 -15.16 5.32 12.61
C ILE A 148 -16.25 5.13 11.54
N LEU A 149 -17.21 4.23 11.76
CA LEU A 149 -18.31 4.01 10.81
C LEU A 149 -19.30 5.19 10.77
N ASP A 150 -19.43 5.98 11.83
CA ASP A 150 -20.20 7.22 11.79
C ASP A 150 -19.62 8.21 10.76
N HIS A 151 -18.30 8.23 10.60
CA HIS A 151 -17.63 9.02 9.56
C HIS A 151 -17.82 8.43 8.15
N VAL A 152 -18.07 7.13 8.02
CA VAL A 152 -18.52 6.54 6.73
C VAL A 152 -19.89 7.12 6.37
N ILE A 153 -20.85 7.13 7.31
CA ILE A 153 -22.17 7.71 7.10
C ILE A 153 -22.08 9.21 6.77
N GLU A 154 -21.18 9.93 7.43
CA GLU A 154 -20.93 11.36 7.14
C GLU A 154 -20.42 11.54 5.69
N MET A 155 -19.50 10.70 5.22
CA MET A 155 -19.01 10.73 3.85
C MET A 155 -20.09 10.36 2.82
N GLU A 156 -20.94 9.39 3.14
CA GLU A 156 -22.08 9.00 2.29
C GLU A 156 -23.11 10.12 2.12
N LYS A 157 -23.26 11.05 3.08
CA LYS A 157 -24.15 12.20 2.93
C LYS A 157 -23.75 13.12 1.77
N ILE A 158 -22.49 13.13 1.36
CA ILE A 158 -22.05 13.88 0.18
C ILE A 158 -22.78 13.38 -1.08
N THR A 159 -23.04 12.07 -1.15
CA THR A 159 -23.75 11.46 -2.30
C THR A 159 -25.24 11.82 -2.37
N GLN A 160 -25.81 12.35 -1.26
CA GLN A 160 -27.22 12.74 -1.19
C GLN A 160 -27.46 14.20 -1.64
N ARG A 161 -26.41 14.95 -1.92
CA ARG A 161 -26.51 16.35 -2.34
C ARG A 161 -27.09 16.46 -3.76
N PRO A 162 -27.92 17.49 -4.02
CA PRO A 162 -28.46 17.72 -5.37
C PRO A 162 -27.37 17.82 -6.44
N GLU A 163 -26.25 18.47 -6.12
CA GLU A 163 -25.13 18.67 -7.03
C GLU A 163 -24.40 17.35 -7.35
N TYR A 164 -24.38 16.42 -6.41
CA TYR A 164 -23.85 15.07 -6.66
C TYR A 164 -24.80 14.29 -7.57
N GLN A 165 -26.11 14.35 -7.30
CA GLN A 165 -27.13 13.65 -8.08
C GLN A 165 -27.23 14.17 -9.52
N SER A 166 -27.07 15.48 -9.71
CA SER A 166 -27.00 16.10 -11.06
C SER A 166 -25.69 15.87 -11.76
N GLY A 167 -24.65 15.33 -11.08
CA GLY A 167 -23.33 15.14 -11.63
C GLY A 167 -22.51 16.44 -11.75
N SER A 168 -22.93 17.54 -11.13
CA SER A 168 -22.22 18.83 -11.19
C SER A 168 -21.16 19.00 -10.11
N LEU A 169 -21.24 18.24 -8.99
CA LEU A 169 -20.27 18.30 -7.89
C LEU A 169 -18.89 17.80 -8.32
N ARG A 170 -17.85 18.52 -7.94
CA ARG A 170 -16.44 18.18 -8.27
C ARG A 170 -15.65 17.90 -6.99
N ILE A 171 -14.52 17.20 -7.14
CA ILE A 171 -13.60 16.93 -6.01
C ILE A 171 -13.14 18.24 -5.37
N ALA A 172 -12.86 19.26 -6.16
CA ALA A 172 -12.39 20.54 -5.66
C ALA A 172 -13.36 21.19 -4.68
N ASP A 173 -14.68 21.00 -4.88
CA ASP A 173 -15.73 21.61 -4.08
C ASP A 173 -15.84 20.98 -2.67
N VAL A 174 -15.44 19.73 -2.52
CA VAL A 174 -15.60 18.93 -1.28
C VAL A 174 -14.31 18.33 -0.76
N ARG A 175 -13.16 18.64 -1.37
CA ARG A 175 -11.84 18.09 -1.00
C ARG A 175 -11.52 18.25 0.47
N GLU A 176 -11.64 19.47 0.99
CA GLU A 176 -11.31 19.77 2.40
C GLU A 176 -12.27 19.07 3.37
N GLU A 177 -13.54 18.96 2.98
CA GLU A 177 -14.53 18.21 3.75
C GLU A 177 -14.17 16.72 3.83
N ILE A 178 -13.85 16.09 2.69
CA ILE A 178 -13.44 14.68 2.63
C ILE A 178 -12.18 14.45 3.48
N LEU A 179 -11.16 15.30 3.35
CA LEU A 179 -9.94 15.23 4.15
C LEU A 179 -10.22 15.42 5.64
N GLY A 180 -11.16 16.31 6.00
CA GLY A 180 -11.62 16.53 7.37
C GLY A 180 -12.30 15.29 7.96
N ILE A 181 -13.19 14.64 7.21
CA ILE A 181 -13.87 13.40 7.61
C ILE A 181 -12.84 12.29 7.82
N GLU A 182 -11.96 12.06 6.83
CA GLU A 182 -10.89 11.06 6.95
C GLU A 182 -9.94 11.34 8.13
N GLY A 183 -9.64 12.60 8.40
CA GLY A 183 -8.79 13.02 9.52
C GLY A 183 -9.39 12.65 10.86
N ARG A 184 -10.70 12.92 11.06
CA ARG A 184 -11.43 12.57 12.30
C ARG A 184 -11.51 11.05 12.48
N ALA A 185 -11.84 10.31 11.43
CA ALA A 185 -11.84 8.84 11.46
C ALA A 185 -10.44 8.28 11.82
N ALA A 186 -9.39 8.82 11.23
CA ALA A 186 -8.02 8.44 11.51
C ALA A 186 -7.61 8.72 12.96
N GLN A 187 -8.06 9.81 13.58
CA GLN A 187 -7.81 10.09 15.00
C GLN A 187 -8.40 8.98 15.89
N LYS A 188 -9.64 8.54 15.62
CA LYS A 188 -10.28 7.44 16.35
C LYS A 188 -9.52 6.14 16.16
N TYR A 189 -9.12 5.84 14.92
CA TYR A 189 -8.33 4.66 14.59
C TYR A 189 -7.00 4.63 15.36
N TRP A 190 -6.18 5.69 15.26
CA TRP A 190 -4.87 5.73 15.92
C TRP A 190 -4.95 5.80 17.45
N ARG A 191 -6.04 6.36 18.00
CA ARG A 191 -6.34 6.26 19.44
C ARG A 191 -6.53 4.81 19.87
N GLY A 192 -7.32 4.03 19.12
CA GLY A 192 -7.51 2.59 19.39
C GLY A 192 -6.23 1.79 19.21
N VAL A 193 -5.45 2.08 18.16
CA VAL A 193 -4.15 1.44 17.93
C VAL A 193 -3.19 1.67 19.09
N LYS A 194 -3.12 2.90 19.62
CA LYS A 194 -2.27 3.22 20.77
C LYS A 194 -2.59 2.37 22.00
N GLN A 195 -3.85 2.04 22.23
CA GLN A 195 -4.29 1.21 23.35
C GLN A 195 -4.03 -0.30 23.13
N ILE A 196 -3.96 -0.73 21.87
CA ILE A 196 -3.68 -2.13 21.51
C ILE A 196 -2.20 -2.47 21.65
N LEU A 197 -1.33 -1.51 21.34
CA LEU A 197 0.11 -1.72 21.28
C LEU A 197 0.74 -1.79 22.69
N PRO A 198 1.69 -2.71 22.92
CA PRO A 198 2.42 -2.77 24.19
C PRO A 198 3.17 -1.45 24.48
N GLU A 199 3.04 -0.97 25.73
CA GLU A 199 3.64 0.30 26.20
C GLU A 199 5.15 0.41 25.95
N ARG A 200 5.86 -0.73 26.01
CA ARG A 200 7.31 -0.78 25.80
C ARG A 200 7.79 -0.21 24.47
N TYR A 201 6.92 -0.13 23.44
CA TYR A 201 7.27 0.47 22.16
C TYR A 201 7.12 1.99 22.14
N GLY A 202 6.59 2.59 23.20
CA GLY A 202 6.48 4.04 23.34
C GLY A 202 5.73 4.72 22.20
N PHE A 203 4.72 4.04 21.59
CA PHE A 203 4.01 4.57 20.44
C PHE A 203 3.26 5.88 20.79
N PRO A 204 3.67 7.05 20.24
CA PRO A 204 3.09 8.34 20.62
C PRO A 204 1.73 8.60 19.95
N GLY A 205 1.43 7.87 18.90
CA GLY A 205 0.41 8.08 17.88
C GLY A 205 1.07 8.08 16.50
N ARG A 206 0.30 8.28 15.43
CA ARG A 206 0.83 8.20 14.06
C ARG A 206 1.70 9.41 13.71
N VAL A 207 3.00 9.18 13.51
CA VAL A 207 3.99 10.14 13.01
C VAL A 207 4.49 9.67 11.63
N ARG A 208 4.26 10.49 10.59
CA ARG A 208 4.64 10.12 9.21
C ARG A 208 6.11 10.49 8.90
N LYS A 209 6.51 11.73 9.18
CA LYS A 209 7.83 12.25 8.84
C LYS A 209 8.65 12.45 10.13
N GLY A 210 9.90 11.99 10.12
CA GLY A 210 10.79 12.14 11.26
C GLY A 210 10.42 11.24 12.45
N ALA A 211 9.76 10.10 12.20
CA ALA A 211 9.47 9.09 13.22
C ALA A 211 10.77 8.55 13.81
N LYS A 212 10.84 8.51 15.14
CA LYS A 212 11.97 7.96 15.92
C LYS A 212 11.54 6.83 16.86
N ASP A 213 10.27 6.47 16.85
CA ASP A 213 9.76 5.31 17.59
C ASP A 213 9.70 4.07 16.70
N PRO A 214 9.84 2.88 17.28
CA PRO A 214 9.94 1.63 16.52
C PRO A 214 8.71 1.34 15.66
N ILE A 215 7.51 1.64 16.16
CA ILE A 215 6.25 1.31 15.48
C ILE A 215 6.02 2.22 14.26
N ASN A 216 6.20 3.53 14.40
CA ASN A 216 6.08 4.43 13.26
C ASN A 216 7.14 4.17 12.21
N SER A 217 8.37 3.85 12.61
CA SER A 217 9.45 3.46 11.69
C SER A 217 9.10 2.19 10.93
N ALA A 218 8.55 1.17 11.62
CA ALA A 218 8.07 -0.07 11.00
C ALA A 218 6.88 0.17 10.04
N LEU A 219 5.91 0.99 10.43
CA LEU A 219 4.79 1.38 9.58
C LEU A 219 5.25 2.12 8.32
N ASN A 220 6.18 3.09 8.47
CA ASN A 220 6.71 3.83 7.33
C ASN A 220 7.43 2.92 6.35
N TYR A 221 8.27 2.00 6.85
CA TYR A 221 8.98 1.03 6.02
C TYR A 221 8.01 0.07 5.32
N GLY A 222 7.02 -0.46 6.05
CA GLY A 222 6.00 -1.34 5.50
C GLY A 222 5.14 -0.65 4.44
N TYR A 223 4.77 0.61 4.63
CA TYR A 223 4.07 1.39 3.61
C TYR A 223 4.94 1.64 2.37
N GLY A 224 6.25 1.75 2.51
CA GLY A 224 7.16 1.82 1.37
C GLY A 224 7.13 0.55 0.52
N ILE A 225 7.09 -0.63 1.16
CA ILE A 225 6.94 -1.91 0.44
C ILE A 225 5.57 -1.98 -0.27
N LEU A 226 4.50 -1.66 0.45
CA LEU A 226 3.14 -1.67 -0.11
C LEU A 226 3.01 -0.69 -1.28
N TYR A 227 3.62 0.48 -1.17
CA TYR A 227 3.64 1.50 -2.20
C TYR A 227 4.13 0.96 -3.54
N GLY A 228 5.25 0.23 -3.56
CA GLY A 228 5.77 -0.38 -4.80
C GLY A 228 4.79 -1.39 -5.41
N GLN A 229 4.08 -2.19 -4.61
CA GLN A 229 3.08 -3.13 -5.10
C GLN A 229 1.85 -2.42 -5.69
N ILE A 230 1.41 -1.34 -5.06
CA ILE A 230 0.29 -0.52 -5.53
C ILE A 230 0.64 0.18 -6.84
N GLU A 231 1.80 0.84 -6.91
CA GLU A 231 2.28 1.51 -8.12
C GLU A 231 2.36 0.53 -9.29
N ARG A 232 2.95 -0.65 -9.07
CA ARG A 232 2.98 -1.74 -10.07
C ARG A 232 1.56 -2.09 -10.54
N SER A 233 0.62 -2.26 -9.62
CA SER A 233 -0.74 -2.64 -9.96
C SER A 233 -1.44 -1.59 -10.83
N LEU A 234 -1.25 -0.30 -10.53
CA LEU A 234 -1.80 0.80 -11.31
C LEU A 234 -1.20 0.86 -12.72
N VAL A 235 0.13 0.76 -12.84
CA VAL A 235 0.83 0.76 -14.14
C VAL A 235 0.37 -0.41 -15.00
N LEU A 236 0.27 -1.63 -14.45
CA LEU A 236 -0.20 -2.82 -15.17
C LEU A 236 -1.70 -2.75 -15.53
N ALA A 237 -2.48 -1.90 -14.87
CA ALA A 237 -3.87 -1.60 -15.24
C ALA A 237 -3.98 -0.50 -16.30
N GLY A 238 -2.86 0.10 -16.74
CA GLY A 238 -2.80 1.16 -17.73
C GLY A 238 -3.08 2.56 -17.17
N LEU A 239 -3.10 2.70 -15.84
CA LEU A 239 -3.30 3.98 -15.15
C LEU A 239 -1.97 4.72 -15.01
N ASP A 240 -2.04 6.04 -14.88
CA ASP A 240 -0.92 6.90 -14.53
C ASP A 240 -0.84 7.03 -13.00
N PRO A 241 0.24 6.54 -12.34
CA PRO A 241 0.38 6.63 -10.89
C PRO A 241 0.46 8.07 -10.37
N PHE A 242 0.84 9.04 -11.23
CA PHE A 242 1.04 10.43 -10.84
C PHE A 242 -0.23 11.27 -10.93
N ALA A 243 -1.23 10.85 -11.69
CA ALA A 243 -2.49 11.56 -11.85
C ALA A 243 -3.54 11.07 -10.82
N GLY A 244 -3.49 11.64 -9.62
CA GLY A 244 -4.41 11.34 -8.52
C GLY A 244 -5.69 12.15 -8.57
N PHE A 245 -6.52 11.96 -7.53
CA PHE A 245 -7.81 12.60 -7.40
C PHE A 245 -7.92 13.42 -6.10
N LEU A 246 -7.73 12.81 -4.94
CA LEU A 246 -7.81 13.48 -3.64
C LEU A 246 -6.50 14.18 -3.28
N HIS A 247 -5.38 13.47 -3.39
CA HIS A 247 -4.06 14.05 -3.17
C HIS A 247 -3.69 15.00 -4.32
N VAL A 248 -3.31 16.23 -3.97
CA VAL A 248 -2.91 17.25 -4.95
C VAL A 248 -1.65 16.81 -5.68
N ASP A 249 -1.68 16.99 -7.00
CA ASP A 249 -0.52 16.72 -7.84
C ASP A 249 0.64 17.66 -7.49
N ARG A 250 1.81 17.08 -7.33
CA ARG A 250 3.07 17.80 -7.12
C ARG A 250 4.16 17.09 -7.91
N PRO A 251 5.12 17.82 -8.50
CA PRO A 251 6.22 17.20 -9.21
C PRO A 251 6.89 16.07 -8.40
N GLY A 252 7.02 14.89 -9.01
CA GLY A 252 7.63 13.72 -8.39
C GLY A 252 6.79 13.01 -7.34
N LYS A 253 5.52 13.41 -7.12
CA LYS A 253 4.62 12.76 -6.16
C LYS A 253 3.56 11.94 -6.89
N PRO A 254 3.56 10.61 -6.80
CA PRO A 254 2.57 9.77 -7.47
C PRO A 254 1.24 9.77 -6.70
N SER A 255 0.41 10.76 -7.01
CA SER A 255 -0.83 11.10 -6.29
C SER A 255 -1.85 9.97 -6.33
N LEU A 256 -2.02 9.28 -7.47
CA LEU A 256 -2.95 8.14 -7.55
C LEU A 256 -2.48 6.94 -6.70
N THR A 257 -1.17 6.69 -6.67
CA THR A 257 -0.63 5.65 -5.77
C THR A 257 -0.96 5.97 -4.31
N LEU A 258 -0.88 7.26 -3.92
CA LEU A 258 -1.22 7.71 -2.57
C LEU A 258 -2.73 7.65 -2.28
N ASP A 259 -3.57 7.86 -3.27
CA ASP A 259 -5.02 7.69 -3.13
C ASP A 259 -5.37 6.20 -2.97
N PHE A 260 -4.90 5.38 -3.88
CA PHE A 260 -5.29 3.97 -3.97
C PHE A 260 -4.71 3.09 -2.85
N ILE A 261 -3.51 3.41 -2.32
CA ILE A 261 -2.88 2.68 -1.22
C ILE A 261 -3.71 2.72 0.08
N GLU A 262 -4.54 3.77 0.27
CA GLU A 262 -5.30 3.96 1.51
C GLU A 262 -6.25 2.77 1.80
N GLU A 263 -6.81 2.17 0.77
CA GLU A 263 -7.67 0.99 0.86
C GLU A 263 -6.94 -0.22 1.46
N PHE A 264 -5.64 -0.35 1.20
CA PHE A 264 -4.84 -1.52 1.55
C PHE A 264 -3.99 -1.38 2.81
N ARG A 265 -3.72 -0.16 3.28
CA ARG A 265 -2.87 0.07 4.47
C ARG A 265 -3.30 -0.73 5.69
N PRO A 266 -4.58 -0.70 6.13
CA PRO A 266 -5.00 -1.46 7.30
C PRO A 266 -4.87 -2.96 7.12
N VAL A 267 -5.06 -3.42 5.89
CA VAL A 267 -5.15 -4.83 5.53
C VAL A 267 -3.78 -5.48 5.37
N ALA A 268 -2.86 -4.78 4.72
CA ALA A 268 -1.57 -5.33 4.33
C ALA A 268 -0.46 -5.03 5.34
N VAL A 269 -0.43 -3.81 5.90
CA VAL A 269 0.69 -3.35 6.74
C VAL A 269 0.30 -3.25 8.20
N ASP A 270 -0.75 -2.48 8.53
CA ASP A 270 -1.11 -2.22 9.93
C ASP A 270 -1.34 -3.52 10.70
N ARG A 271 -2.11 -4.44 10.11
CA ARG A 271 -2.38 -5.76 10.69
C ARG A 271 -1.09 -6.54 10.98
N VAL A 272 -0.12 -6.47 10.07
CA VAL A 272 1.17 -7.18 10.23
C VAL A 272 1.97 -6.57 11.37
N ILE A 273 2.18 -5.25 11.34
CA ILE A 273 3.00 -4.55 12.33
C ILE A 273 2.38 -4.67 13.74
N PHE A 274 1.06 -4.48 13.86
CA PHE A 274 0.39 -4.64 15.17
C PHE A 274 0.40 -6.10 15.65
N GLY A 275 0.29 -7.06 14.72
CA GLY A 275 0.42 -8.48 15.04
C GLY A 275 1.81 -8.84 15.54
N MET A 276 2.87 -8.32 14.89
CA MET A 276 4.25 -8.47 15.34
C MET A 276 4.46 -7.86 16.73
N ALA A 277 3.97 -6.63 16.96
CA ALA A 277 4.08 -5.94 18.23
C ALA A 277 3.40 -6.72 19.37
N ASN A 278 2.17 -7.20 19.16
CA ASN A 278 1.44 -7.99 20.16
C ASN A 278 2.05 -9.39 20.41
N LYS A 279 2.83 -9.92 19.47
CA LYS A 279 3.64 -11.15 19.65
C LYS A 279 5.01 -10.86 20.27
N ASN A 280 5.24 -9.62 20.70
CA ASN A 280 6.48 -9.20 21.31
C ASN A 280 7.72 -9.35 20.40
N MET A 281 7.55 -9.30 19.09
CA MET A 281 8.69 -9.32 18.16
C MET A 281 9.52 -8.04 18.29
N PRO A 282 10.86 -8.12 18.17
CA PRO A 282 11.70 -6.93 18.30
C PRO A 282 11.54 -6.00 17.11
N PHE A 283 11.50 -4.70 17.38
CA PHE A 283 11.66 -3.62 16.40
C PHE A 283 12.88 -2.79 16.82
N GLU A 284 14.06 -3.22 16.38
CA GLU A 284 15.31 -2.61 16.77
C GLU A 284 15.62 -1.39 15.90
N LEU A 285 16.06 -0.33 16.56
CA LEU A 285 16.56 0.89 15.94
C LEU A 285 18.07 0.99 16.15
N ASP A 286 18.77 1.57 15.18
CA ASP A 286 20.16 1.93 15.29
C ASP A 286 20.37 3.23 16.07
N GLY A 287 21.62 3.68 16.20
CA GLY A 287 21.98 4.91 16.91
C GLY A 287 21.41 6.20 16.31
N GLU A 288 20.92 6.17 15.07
CA GLU A 288 20.27 7.28 14.38
C GLU A 288 18.74 7.25 14.50
N GLY A 289 18.18 6.19 15.11
CA GLY A 289 16.74 5.97 15.26
C GLY A 289 16.10 5.39 14.02
N LEU A 290 16.87 4.73 13.14
CA LEU A 290 16.39 4.01 11.97
C LEU A 290 16.28 2.51 12.29
N LEU A 291 15.38 1.80 11.59
CA LEU A 291 15.29 0.35 11.73
C LEU A 291 16.60 -0.33 11.34
N THR A 292 17.08 -1.25 12.17
CA THR A 292 18.23 -2.08 11.83
C THR A 292 17.96 -2.91 10.56
N ARG A 293 19.03 -3.39 9.92
CA ARG A 293 18.91 -4.23 8.71
C ARG A 293 18.10 -5.50 9.01
N GLU A 294 18.35 -6.13 10.12
CA GLU A 294 17.69 -7.35 10.58
C GLU A 294 16.20 -7.13 10.75
N THR A 295 15.82 -6.04 11.43
CA THR A 295 14.41 -5.65 11.60
C THR A 295 13.72 -5.40 10.28
N ARG A 296 14.37 -4.69 9.34
CA ARG A 296 13.82 -4.45 8.00
C ARG A 296 13.56 -5.74 7.22
N LEU A 297 14.49 -6.70 7.28
CA LEU A 297 14.31 -8.00 6.62
C LEU A 297 13.13 -8.77 7.20
N ILE A 298 12.99 -8.81 8.52
CA ILE A 298 11.86 -9.47 9.18
C ILE A 298 10.53 -8.80 8.77
N ILE A 299 10.45 -7.48 8.78
CA ILE A 299 9.25 -6.74 8.37
C ILE A 299 8.92 -7.04 6.90
N ALA A 300 9.91 -6.99 6.01
CA ALA A 300 9.71 -7.27 4.59
C ALA A 300 9.20 -8.70 4.37
N GLU A 301 9.77 -9.69 5.06
CA GLU A 301 9.29 -11.07 5.03
C GLU A 301 7.84 -11.19 5.48
N LYS A 302 7.48 -10.62 6.64
CA LYS A 302 6.11 -10.70 7.18
C LYS A 302 5.07 -9.97 6.32
N ILE A 303 5.44 -8.86 5.71
CA ILE A 303 4.56 -8.18 4.75
C ILE A 303 4.42 -9.00 3.47
N THR A 304 5.50 -9.60 2.96
CA THR A 304 5.44 -10.49 1.81
C THR A 304 4.56 -11.71 2.08
N GLU A 305 4.72 -12.39 3.23
CA GLU A 305 3.84 -13.47 3.66
C GLU A 305 2.36 -13.02 3.68
N ARG A 306 2.09 -11.79 4.13
CA ARG A 306 0.73 -11.23 4.12
C ARG A 306 0.20 -10.99 2.71
N LEU A 307 1.00 -10.47 1.81
CA LEU A 307 0.63 -10.23 0.41
C LEU A 307 0.35 -11.55 -0.34
N GLU A 308 1.06 -12.63 0.01
CA GLU A 308 0.84 -13.97 -0.52
C GLU A 308 -0.34 -14.69 0.13
N SER A 309 -0.75 -14.29 1.34
CA SER A 309 -1.87 -14.94 2.01
C SER A 309 -3.18 -14.69 1.29
N THR A 310 -4.00 -15.74 1.18
CA THR A 310 -5.30 -15.65 0.51
C THR A 310 -6.34 -14.97 1.40
N VAL A 311 -7.22 -14.22 0.75
CA VAL A 311 -8.38 -13.59 1.37
C VAL A 311 -9.60 -13.74 0.46
N PRO A 312 -10.84 -13.78 1.02
CA PRO A 312 -12.05 -13.83 0.22
C PRO A 312 -12.21 -12.54 -0.59
N PHE A 313 -12.43 -12.67 -1.89
CA PHE A 313 -12.72 -11.57 -2.80
C PHE A 313 -13.58 -12.08 -3.96
N GLU A 314 -14.70 -11.40 -4.25
CA GLU A 314 -15.64 -11.78 -5.33
C GLU A 314 -16.02 -13.28 -5.34
N GLY A 315 -16.29 -13.83 -4.15
CA GLY A 315 -16.72 -15.21 -3.97
C GLY A 315 -15.62 -16.28 -4.08
N LYS A 316 -14.36 -15.88 -4.26
CA LYS A 316 -13.21 -16.79 -4.34
C LYS A 316 -12.09 -16.36 -3.38
N GLN A 317 -11.10 -17.24 -3.22
CA GLN A 317 -9.89 -16.96 -2.43
C GLN A 317 -8.75 -16.55 -3.36
N TYR A 318 -8.20 -15.36 -3.14
CA TYR A 318 -7.06 -14.86 -3.91
C TYR A 318 -5.95 -14.35 -2.99
N PRO A 319 -4.67 -14.49 -3.37
CA PRO A 319 -3.58 -13.76 -2.73
C PRO A 319 -3.87 -12.25 -2.70
N LEU A 320 -3.56 -11.58 -1.60
CA LEU A 320 -3.86 -10.16 -1.44
C LEU A 320 -3.23 -9.30 -2.55
N ARG A 321 -2.02 -9.64 -3.00
CA ARG A 321 -1.34 -8.98 -4.13
C ARG A 321 -2.15 -9.06 -5.44
N ASN A 322 -2.80 -10.20 -5.69
CA ASN A 322 -3.62 -10.38 -6.89
C ASN A 322 -4.88 -9.52 -6.80
N ILE A 323 -5.45 -9.38 -5.60
CA ILE A 323 -6.59 -8.49 -5.37
C ILE A 323 -6.21 -7.04 -5.65
N MET A 324 -5.01 -6.58 -5.27
CA MET A 324 -4.52 -5.23 -5.61
C MET A 324 -4.51 -5.00 -7.12
N GLN A 325 -4.04 -6.00 -7.88
CA GLN A 325 -4.05 -5.93 -9.35
C GLN A 325 -5.46 -5.94 -9.93
N MET A 326 -6.36 -6.76 -9.37
CA MET A 326 -7.77 -6.80 -9.79
C MET A 326 -8.46 -5.47 -9.49
N GLN A 327 -8.27 -4.91 -8.31
CA GLN A 327 -8.83 -3.61 -7.91
C GLN A 327 -8.30 -2.46 -8.78
N ALA A 328 -7.00 -2.45 -9.14
CA ALA A 328 -6.47 -1.47 -10.07
C ALA A 328 -7.14 -1.57 -11.47
N ARG A 329 -7.42 -2.79 -11.94
CA ARG A 329 -8.20 -3.01 -13.17
C ARG A 329 -9.66 -2.55 -13.02
N HIS A 330 -10.27 -2.76 -11.84
CA HIS A 330 -11.62 -2.26 -11.56
C HIS A 330 -11.67 -0.72 -11.57
N VAL A 331 -10.65 -0.04 -11.03
CA VAL A 331 -10.52 1.42 -11.18
C VAL A 331 -10.44 1.79 -12.66
N ALA A 332 -9.61 1.14 -13.45
CA ALA A 332 -9.47 1.42 -14.88
C ALA A 332 -10.78 1.23 -15.65
N THR A 333 -11.50 0.12 -15.42
CA THR A 333 -12.81 -0.16 -16.07
C THR A 333 -13.89 0.81 -15.61
N PHE A 334 -13.89 1.18 -14.33
CA PHE A 334 -14.79 2.21 -13.79
C PHE A 334 -14.53 3.58 -14.45
N LEU A 335 -13.28 4.01 -14.52
CA LEU A 335 -12.93 5.30 -15.13
C LEU A 335 -13.29 5.37 -16.61
N ARG A 336 -13.19 4.25 -17.35
CA ARG A 336 -13.64 4.18 -18.76
C ARG A 336 -15.15 4.11 -18.93
N GLY A 337 -15.93 4.06 -17.84
CA GLY A 337 -17.38 3.94 -17.89
C GLY A 337 -17.91 2.54 -18.24
N GLU A 338 -17.05 1.53 -18.22
CA GLU A 338 -17.43 0.11 -18.46
C GLU A 338 -18.12 -0.51 -17.24
N LYS A 339 -17.93 0.09 -16.06
CA LYS A 339 -18.64 -0.23 -14.81
C LYS A 339 -19.21 1.05 -14.21
N GLU A 340 -20.42 0.97 -13.68
CA GLU A 340 -21.10 2.13 -13.07
C GLU A 340 -20.53 2.51 -11.70
N THR A 341 -19.99 1.53 -10.97
CA THR A 341 -19.49 1.73 -9.61
C THR A 341 -18.13 1.07 -9.41
N TYR A 342 -17.32 1.67 -8.55
CA TYR A 342 -16.13 1.06 -7.98
C TYR A 342 -16.43 0.62 -6.54
N THR A 343 -16.23 -0.67 -6.26
CA THR A 343 -16.39 -1.24 -4.91
C THR A 343 -15.02 -1.49 -4.30
N PRO A 344 -14.66 -0.80 -3.21
CA PRO A 344 -13.36 -0.98 -2.57
C PRO A 344 -13.24 -2.35 -1.89
N LEU A 345 -12.01 -2.80 -1.67
CA LEU A 345 -11.75 -4.00 -0.89
C LEU A 345 -12.23 -3.82 0.56
N GLN A 346 -13.10 -4.71 0.99
CA GLN A 346 -13.54 -4.81 2.38
C GLN A 346 -13.19 -6.19 2.91
N ILE A 347 -12.38 -6.25 3.97
CA ILE A 347 -11.99 -7.51 4.58
C ILE A 347 -12.84 -7.81 5.81
N ARG A 348 -13.23 -9.07 5.93
CA ARG A 348 -13.87 -9.64 7.14
C ARG A 348 -12.90 -10.64 7.76
N TRP A 349 -12.60 -10.50 9.06
CA TRP A 349 -11.73 -11.39 9.83
C TRP A 349 -12.50 -12.16 10.91
#